data_c13fd6124200fbde1eea5e8f9a91be49
#
_entry.id   c13fd6124200fbde1eea5e8f9a91be49
#
_cell.length_a   1.000
_cell.length_b   1.000
_cell.length_c   1.000
_cell.angle_alpha   90.00
_cell.angle_beta   90.00
_cell.angle_gamma   90.00
#
_symmetry.space_group_name_H-M   'P 1'
#
loop_
_entity.id
_entity.type
_entity.pdbx_description
1 polymer ?
#
loop_
_entity_poly.entity_id
_entity_poly.type
_entity_poly.pdbx_seq_one_letter_code
_entity_poly.pdbx_strand_id
1 'polypeptide(L)'
;HKHVPVVARFAHLEYDHGSAERGRTILEGLVGSYPKRLDLWNQYVDREIKQGNLPEARAVFERMISLSLSPHKMKNVFKKYLRFEMEHGDEEKAEEVKAKAQEYVRSLA
;
A
#
# COMPACT_ATOMS: atom_id res chain seq x y z
N HIS A 1 -11.67 11.91 -12.26
CA HIS A 1 -10.61 11.25 -13.00
C HIS A 1 -9.52 12.20 -13.43
N LYS A 2 -9.90 13.35 -14.01
CA LYS A 2 -8.92 14.36 -14.43
C LYS A 2 -8.17 14.97 -13.23
N HIS A 3 -8.79 14.94 -12.06
CA HIS A 3 -8.23 15.55 -10.86
C HIS A 3 -7.32 14.62 -10.07
N VAL A 4 -7.36 13.30 -10.32
CA VAL A 4 -6.57 12.35 -9.55
C VAL A 4 -5.07 12.63 -9.65
N PRO A 5 -4.47 12.82 -10.84
CA PRO A 5 -3.02 13.11 -10.91
C PRO A 5 -2.65 14.41 -10.19
N VAL A 6 -3.51 15.43 -10.28
CA VAL A 6 -3.26 16.71 -9.61
C VAL A 6 -3.31 16.56 -8.10
N VAL A 7 -4.33 15.86 -7.59
CA VAL A 7 -4.49 15.64 -6.16
C VAL A 7 -3.34 14.79 -5.61
N ALA A 8 -2.97 13.73 -6.34
CA ALA A 8 -1.83 12.90 -5.95
C ALA A 8 -0.54 13.72 -5.89
N ARG A 9 -0.35 14.64 -6.85
CA ARG A 9 0.81 15.52 -6.85
C ARG A 9 0.84 16.42 -5.61
N PHE A 10 -0.31 16.98 -5.22
CA PHE A 10 -0.40 17.74 -3.98
C PHE A 10 -0.01 16.91 -2.77
N ALA A 11 -0.46 15.66 -2.72
CA ALA A 11 -0.08 14.77 -1.64
C ALA A 11 1.43 14.61 -1.56
N HIS A 12 2.08 14.36 -2.69
CA HIS A 12 3.53 14.18 -2.73
C HIS A 12 4.28 15.45 -2.35
N LEU A 13 3.78 16.61 -2.78
CA LEU A 13 4.37 17.89 -2.37
C LEU A 13 4.26 18.11 -0.87
N GLU A 14 3.14 17.71 -0.26
CA GLU A 14 2.98 17.79 1.19
C GLU A 14 3.98 16.88 1.90
N TYR A 15 4.19 15.65 1.42
CA TYR A 15 5.19 14.77 2.00
C TYR A 15 6.61 15.35 1.89
N ASP A 16 6.92 15.97 0.76
CA ASP A 16 8.29 16.44 0.49
C ASP A 16 8.59 17.81 1.12
N HIS A 17 7.63 18.72 1.13
CA HIS A 17 7.87 20.13 1.46
C HIS A 17 6.92 20.70 2.52
N GLY A 18 5.93 19.96 2.93
CA GLY A 18 4.95 20.43 3.91
C GLY A 18 4.85 19.44 5.06
N SER A 19 3.66 18.90 5.26
CA SER A 19 3.38 17.96 6.34
C SER A 19 3.11 16.58 5.77
N ALA A 20 3.88 15.58 6.22
CA ALA A 20 3.62 14.19 5.86
C ALA A 20 2.20 13.77 6.26
N GLU A 21 1.72 14.30 7.39
CA GLU A 21 0.36 14.01 7.86
C GLU A 21 -0.69 14.52 6.88
N ARG A 22 -0.52 15.73 6.33
CA ARG A 22 -1.43 16.25 5.32
C ARG A 22 -1.36 15.45 4.03
N GLY A 23 -0.16 15.05 3.63
CA GLY A 23 0.03 14.18 2.47
C GLY A 23 -0.70 12.85 2.64
N ARG A 24 -0.57 12.27 3.82
CA ARG A 24 -1.27 11.02 4.17
C ARG A 24 -2.78 11.19 4.07
N THR A 25 -3.31 12.28 4.62
CA THR A 25 -4.75 12.55 4.57
C THR A 25 -5.24 12.63 3.13
N ILE A 26 -4.48 13.27 2.25
CA ILE A 26 -4.85 13.37 0.84
C ILE A 26 -4.86 11.99 0.18
N LEU A 27 -3.81 11.18 0.41
CA LEU A 27 -3.76 9.83 -0.17
C LEU A 27 -4.84 8.92 0.40
N GLU A 28 -5.19 9.05 1.68
CA GLU A 28 -6.33 8.34 2.26
C GLU A 28 -7.62 8.69 1.51
N GLY A 29 -7.83 9.96 1.23
CA GLY A 29 -9.00 10.38 0.46
C GLY A 29 -9.04 9.76 -0.92
N LEU A 30 -7.88 9.70 -1.59
CA LEU A 30 -7.81 9.12 -2.93
C LEU A 30 -8.09 7.61 -2.94
N VAL A 31 -7.47 6.84 -2.03
CA VAL A 31 -7.71 5.39 -1.99
C VAL A 31 -9.12 5.08 -1.51
N GLY A 32 -9.70 5.94 -0.67
CA GLY A 32 -11.10 5.82 -0.26
C GLY A 32 -12.08 6.04 -1.41
N SER A 33 -11.79 6.99 -2.28
CA SER A 33 -12.63 7.31 -3.43
C SER A 33 -12.41 6.34 -4.59
N TYR A 34 -11.20 5.81 -4.74
CA TYR A 34 -10.83 4.93 -5.86
C TYR A 34 -10.13 3.66 -5.34
N PRO A 35 -10.86 2.83 -4.56
CA PRO A 35 -10.23 1.71 -3.86
C PRO A 35 -9.68 0.61 -4.77
N LYS A 36 -10.08 0.58 -6.04
CA LYS A 36 -9.58 -0.41 -7.00
C LYS A 36 -8.39 0.09 -7.81
N ARG A 37 -7.94 1.32 -7.56
CA ARG A 37 -6.76 1.89 -8.21
C ARG A 37 -5.50 1.48 -7.44
N LEU A 38 -4.93 0.35 -7.82
CA LEU A 38 -3.73 -0.17 -7.16
C LEU A 38 -2.56 0.83 -7.23
N ASP A 39 -2.47 1.60 -8.32
CA ASP A 39 -1.41 2.61 -8.45
C ASP A 39 -1.45 3.64 -7.32
N LEU A 40 -2.64 4.03 -6.87
CA LEU A 40 -2.78 4.98 -5.76
C LEU A 40 -2.37 4.34 -4.44
N TRP A 41 -2.77 3.08 -4.20
CA TRP A 41 -2.33 2.35 -3.02
C TRP A 41 -0.81 2.21 -2.99
N ASN A 42 -0.19 1.93 -4.14
CA ASN A 42 1.26 1.81 -4.22
C ASN A 42 1.96 3.13 -3.92
N GLN A 43 1.42 4.25 -4.43
CA GLN A 43 1.97 5.56 -4.10
C GLN A 43 1.89 5.84 -2.61
N TYR A 44 0.78 5.47 -1.99
CA TYR A 44 0.57 5.69 -0.57
C TYR A 44 1.58 4.89 0.26
N VAL A 45 1.65 3.59 0.04
CA VAL A 45 2.56 2.75 0.83
C VAL A 45 4.02 3.14 0.59
N ASP A 46 4.38 3.51 -0.64
CA ASP A 46 5.74 3.92 -0.96
C ASP A 46 6.13 5.18 -0.21
N ARG A 47 5.21 6.13 -0.07
CA ARG A 47 5.47 7.36 0.70
C ARG A 47 5.68 7.06 2.17
N GLU A 48 4.88 6.18 2.75
CA GLU A 48 5.04 5.82 4.16
C GLU A 48 6.39 5.13 4.40
N ILE A 49 6.80 4.25 3.48
CA ILE A 49 8.10 3.58 3.56
C ILE A 49 9.23 4.61 3.47
N LYS A 50 9.13 5.52 2.51
CA LYS A 50 10.15 6.56 2.30
C LYS A 50 10.32 7.46 3.52
N GLN A 51 9.22 7.74 4.22
CA GLN A 51 9.24 8.56 5.43
C GLN A 51 9.72 7.78 6.67
N GLY A 52 9.95 6.49 6.53
CA GLY A 52 10.32 5.65 7.66
C GLY A 52 9.16 5.30 8.58
N ASN A 53 7.93 5.54 8.13
CA ASN A 53 6.72 5.24 8.91
C ASN A 53 6.32 3.78 8.71
N LEU A 54 7.13 2.88 9.25
CA LEU A 54 6.97 1.45 8.99
C LEU A 54 5.67 0.85 9.54
N PRO A 55 5.21 1.19 10.75
CA PRO A 55 3.91 0.71 11.21
C PRO A 55 2.76 1.17 10.32
N GLU A 56 2.80 2.42 9.85
CA GLU A 56 1.78 2.94 8.95
C GLU A 56 1.82 2.25 7.60
N ALA A 57 3.03 2.01 7.07
CA ALA A 57 3.19 1.29 5.80
C ALA A 57 2.62 -0.13 5.92
N ARG A 58 2.90 -0.81 7.03
CA ARG A 58 2.38 -2.16 7.28
C ARG A 58 0.86 -2.16 7.33
N ALA A 59 0.28 -1.17 8.00
CA ALA A 59 -1.18 -1.05 8.06
C ALA A 59 -1.80 -0.84 6.67
N VAL A 60 -1.14 -0.08 5.80
CA VAL A 60 -1.60 0.10 4.43
C VAL A 60 -1.53 -1.22 3.66
N PHE A 61 -0.44 -1.96 3.79
CA PHE A 61 -0.34 -3.29 3.16
C PHE A 61 -1.45 -4.24 3.61
N GLU A 62 -1.79 -4.23 4.91
CA GLU A 62 -2.87 -5.09 5.41
C GLU A 62 -4.21 -4.74 4.76
N ARG A 63 -4.44 -3.47 4.46
CA ARG A 63 -5.63 -3.06 3.72
C ARG A 63 -5.56 -3.50 2.26
N MET A 64 -4.37 -3.40 1.65
CA MET A 64 -4.17 -3.77 0.26
C MET A 64 -4.42 -5.27 0.02
N ILE A 65 -4.00 -6.14 0.92
CA ILE A 65 -4.22 -7.58 0.74
C ILE A 65 -5.68 -7.97 0.91
N SER A 66 -6.52 -7.08 1.43
CA SER A 66 -7.96 -7.30 1.55
C SER A 66 -8.76 -6.75 0.36
N LEU A 67 -8.08 -6.14 -0.61
CA LEU A 67 -8.76 -5.59 -1.79
C LEU A 67 -9.26 -6.71 -2.71
N SER A 68 -10.35 -6.42 -3.44
CA SER A 68 -10.92 -7.34 -4.43
C SER A 68 -10.42 -6.97 -5.82
N LEU A 69 -9.15 -7.27 -6.08
CA LEU A 69 -8.51 -7.01 -7.37
C LEU A 69 -8.29 -8.33 -8.12
N SER A 70 -7.87 -8.23 -9.39
CA SER A 70 -7.57 -9.43 -10.17
C SER A 70 -6.44 -10.24 -9.49
N PRO A 71 -6.41 -11.57 -9.71
CA PRO A 71 -5.33 -12.39 -9.14
C PRO A 71 -3.94 -11.91 -9.50
N HIS A 72 -3.75 -11.42 -10.73
CA HIS A 72 -2.46 -10.88 -11.15
C HIS A 72 -2.04 -9.67 -10.29
N LYS A 73 -2.97 -8.76 -10.05
CA LYS A 73 -2.71 -7.58 -9.22
C LYS A 73 -2.49 -7.97 -7.77
N MET A 74 -3.29 -8.89 -7.24
CA MET A 74 -3.12 -9.35 -5.86
C MET A 74 -1.79 -10.04 -5.66
N LYS A 75 -1.33 -10.83 -6.63
CA LYS A 75 -0.01 -11.43 -6.59
C LYS A 75 1.07 -10.38 -6.42
N ASN A 76 0.96 -9.27 -7.16
CA ASN A 76 1.93 -8.18 -7.06
C ASN A 76 1.87 -7.50 -5.68
N VAL A 77 0.69 -7.36 -5.11
CA VAL A 77 0.53 -6.80 -3.76
C VAL A 77 1.26 -7.68 -2.74
N PHE A 78 1.03 -8.99 -2.77
CA PHE A 78 1.68 -9.91 -1.84
C PHE A 78 3.20 -9.91 -2.01
N LYS A 79 3.69 -9.87 -3.24
CA LYS A 79 5.13 -9.81 -3.51
C LYS A 79 5.75 -8.54 -2.91
N LYS A 80 5.09 -7.42 -3.09
CA LYS A 80 5.57 -6.14 -2.57
C LYS A 80 5.57 -6.14 -1.04
N TYR A 81 4.51 -6.65 -0.44
CA TYR A 81 4.38 -6.73 1.02
C TYR A 81 5.46 -7.65 1.59
N LEU A 82 5.66 -8.82 0.98
CA LEU A 82 6.71 -9.73 1.43
C LEU A 82 8.08 -9.07 1.39
N ARG A 83 8.40 -8.38 0.28
CA ARG A 83 9.66 -7.66 0.16
C ARG A 83 9.82 -6.63 1.27
N PHE A 84 8.74 -5.90 1.57
CA PHE A 84 8.75 -4.92 2.65
C PHE A 84 9.14 -5.57 3.99
N GLU A 85 8.53 -6.69 4.32
CA GLU A 85 8.84 -7.36 5.59
C GLU A 85 10.24 -7.97 5.61
N MET A 86 10.72 -8.43 4.47
CA MET A 86 12.10 -8.93 4.37
C MET A 86 13.13 -7.81 4.55
N GLU A 87 12.82 -6.60 4.09
CA GLU A 87 13.73 -5.45 4.19
C GLU A 87 13.61 -4.69 5.51
N HIS A 88 12.40 -4.57 6.06
CA HIS A 88 12.11 -3.69 7.18
C HIS A 88 11.49 -4.38 8.38
N GLY A 89 10.99 -5.58 8.24
CA GLY A 89 10.40 -6.36 9.31
C GLY A 89 11.36 -7.40 9.83
N ASP A 90 10.83 -8.56 10.14
CA ASP A 90 11.60 -9.69 10.61
C ASP A 90 11.12 -10.98 9.92
N GLU A 91 11.79 -12.09 10.22
CA GLU A 91 11.48 -13.37 9.62
C GLU A 91 10.05 -13.82 9.94
N GLU A 92 9.59 -13.57 11.16
CA GLU A 92 8.24 -13.93 11.59
C GLU A 92 7.20 -13.18 10.76
N LYS A 93 7.37 -11.88 10.57
CA LYS A 93 6.44 -11.08 9.76
C LYS A 93 6.46 -11.51 8.31
N ALA A 94 7.63 -11.82 7.77
CA ALA A 94 7.75 -12.31 6.39
C ALA A 94 6.99 -13.65 6.24
N GLU A 95 7.11 -14.55 7.21
CA GLU A 95 6.39 -15.83 7.16
C GLU A 95 4.88 -15.63 7.29
N GLU A 96 4.43 -14.65 8.06
CA GLU A 96 3.00 -14.33 8.14
C GLU A 96 2.45 -13.87 6.79
N VAL A 97 3.21 -13.05 6.04
CA VAL A 97 2.80 -12.61 4.71
C VAL A 97 2.72 -13.79 3.75
N LYS A 98 3.70 -14.69 3.81
CA LYS A 98 3.69 -15.91 2.98
C LYS A 98 2.45 -16.75 3.26
N ALA A 99 2.10 -16.92 4.54
CA ALA A 99 0.92 -17.69 4.93
C ALA A 99 -0.36 -17.04 4.37
N LYS A 100 -0.47 -15.73 4.45
CA LYS A 100 -1.62 -15.01 3.92
C LYS A 100 -1.71 -15.12 2.39
N ALA A 101 -0.57 -15.09 1.71
CA ALA A 101 -0.51 -15.27 0.27
C ALA A 101 -0.98 -16.68 -0.13
N GLN A 102 -0.55 -17.70 0.60
CA GLN A 102 -0.98 -19.08 0.37
C GLN A 102 -2.47 -19.24 0.59
N GLU A 103 -3.01 -18.62 1.64
CA GLU A 103 -4.43 -18.64 1.92
C GLU A 103 -5.23 -17.98 0.80
N TYR A 104 -4.73 -16.88 0.28
CA TYR A 104 -5.34 -16.21 -0.86
C TYR A 104 -5.40 -17.15 -2.08
N VAL A 105 -4.28 -17.82 -2.40
CA VAL A 105 -4.21 -18.74 -3.53
C VAL A 105 -5.23 -19.88 -3.35
N ARG A 106 -5.33 -20.44 -2.15
CA ARG A 106 -6.30 -21.47 -1.87
C ARG A 106 -7.74 -20.99 -2.07
N SER A 107 -8.00 -19.72 -1.77
CA SER A 107 -9.35 -19.14 -1.94
C SER A 107 -9.77 -19.04 -3.40
N LEU A 108 -8.83 -19.10 -4.35
CA LEU A 108 -9.11 -19.04 -5.77
C LEU A 108 -9.56 -20.38 -6.37
N ALA A 109 -9.37 -21.46 -5.65
CA ALA A 109 -9.68 -22.82 -6.13
C ALA A 109 -11.16 -23.16 -6.03
#